data_2f3284626525c87e45367ef1d439c893
#
_entry.id   2f3284626525c87e45367ef1d439c893
#
_cell.length_a   1.000
_cell.length_b   1.000
_cell.length_c   1.000
_cell.angle_alpha   90.00
_cell.angle_beta   90.00
_cell.angle_gamma   90.00
#
_symmetry.space_group_name_H-M   'P 1'
#
loop_
_entity.id
_entity.type
_entity.pdbx_description
1 polymer ?
#
loop_
_entity_poly.entity_id
_entity_poly.type
_entity_poly.pdbx_seq_one_letter_code
_entity_poly.pdbx_strand_id
1 'polypeptide(L)'
;CALPISNKEVNGTSFHDSVIKCSVATLKKVLGEPEYDGNDGQDKVNFEWTMETNDGDVFTVYDWKEYRSINEDEVIEWHIGGHTKSATEKAKYEIREAIIKC
;
A
#
# COMPACT_ATOMS: atom_id res chain seq x y z
N CYS A 1 -12.51 -9.76 -0.85
CA CYS A 1 -11.35 -9.70 0.04
C CYS A 1 -10.67 -8.33 0.11
N ALA A 2 -11.19 -7.34 -0.61
CA ALA A 2 -10.56 -6.01 -0.61
C ALA A 2 -10.80 -5.27 0.71
N LEU A 3 -9.76 -4.60 1.21
CA LEU A 3 -9.88 -3.70 2.35
C LEU A 3 -10.60 -2.41 1.93
N PRO A 4 -11.17 -1.65 2.88
CA PRO A 4 -11.90 -0.43 2.55
C PRO A 4 -11.01 0.63 1.91
N ILE A 5 -11.48 1.22 0.81
CA ILE A 5 -10.81 2.37 0.18
C ILE A 5 -11.15 3.61 1.02
N SER A 6 -10.15 4.46 1.25
CA SER A 6 -10.37 5.67 2.04
C SER A 6 -10.58 6.88 1.16
N ASN A 7 -11.55 7.71 1.54
CA ASN A 7 -11.73 9.06 0.98
C ASN A 7 -11.20 10.13 1.94
N LYS A 8 -10.57 9.71 3.05
CA LYS A 8 -10.03 10.64 4.05
C LYS A 8 -8.74 11.25 3.55
N GLU A 9 -8.41 12.43 4.08
CA GLU A 9 -7.17 13.11 3.74
C GLU A 9 -5.95 12.31 4.20
N VAL A 10 -4.92 12.32 3.34
CA VAL A 10 -3.64 11.68 3.64
C VAL A 10 -2.59 12.65 4.19
N ASN A 11 -2.98 13.93 4.35
CA ASN A 11 -2.07 14.93 4.92
C ASN A 11 -1.62 14.50 6.32
N GLY A 12 -0.33 14.57 6.57
CA GLY A 12 0.24 14.14 7.85
C GLY A 12 0.58 12.67 7.92
N THR A 13 0.26 11.87 6.88
CA THR A 13 0.73 10.49 6.82
C THR A 13 2.20 10.48 6.41
N SER A 14 2.96 9.54 6.97
CA SER A 14 4.36 9.40 6.65
C SER A 14 4.80 7.95 6.84
N PHE A 15 6.00 7.65 6.33
CA PHE A 15 6.60 6.33 6.48
C PHE A 15 7.15 6.17 7.90
N HIS A 16 6.81 5.06 8.55
CA HIS A 16 7.22 4.73 9.93
C HIS A 16 7.99 3.42 9.99
N ASP A 17 8.76 3.13 8.95
CA ASP A 17 9.58 1.91 8.83
C ASP A 17 8.78 0.61 8.69
N SER A 18 7.48 0.69 8.38
CA SER A 18 6.67 -0.49 8.10
C SER A 18 6.68 -0.77 6.61
N VAL A 19 7.09 -1.98 6.25
CA VAL A 19 7.16 -2.43 4.85
C VAL A 19 6.51 -3.81 4.71
N ILE A 20 6.09 -4.13 3.49
CA ILE A 20 5.56 -5.45 3.17
C ILE A 20 6.12 -5.88 1.81
N LYS A 21 6.46 -7.15 1.67
CA LYS A 21 7.01 -7.69 0.42
C LYS A 21 5.97 -8.56 -0.27
N CYS A 22 5.57 -8.16 -1.48
CA CYS A 22 4.64 -8.93 -2.30
C CYS A 22 4.61 -8.34 -3.71
N SER A 23 3.86 -9.00 -4.61
CA SER A 23 3.73 -8.52 -5.98
C SER A 23 2.59 -7.52 -6.13
N VAL A 24 2.61 -6.75 -7.22
CA VAL A 24 1.51 -5.86 -7.60
C VAL A 24 0.20 -6.65 -7.71
N ALA A 25 0.24 -7.82 -8.34
CA ALA A 25 -0.96 -8.66 -8.51
C ALA A 25 -1.56 -9.02 -7.16
N THR A 26 -0.74 -9.34 -6.17
CA THR A 26 -1.21 -9.65 -4.82
C THR A 26 -1.87 -8.44 -4.17
N LEU A 27 -1.27 -7.25 -4.28
CA LEU A 27 -1.84 -6.04 -3.71
C LEU A 27 -3.16 -5.67 -4.40
N LYS A 28 -3.25 -5.81 -5.72
CA LYS A 28 -4.52 -5.56 -6.43
C LYS A 28 -5.62 -6.50 -5.96
N LYS A 29 -5.26 -7.73 -5.62
CA LYS A 29 -6.22 -8.72 -5.12
C LYS A 29 -6.79 -8.33 -3.75
N VAL A 30 -5.96 -7.82 -2.85
CA VAL A 30 -6.38 -7.53 -1.46
C VAL A 30 -6.73 -6.06 -1.23
N LEU A 31 -6.23 -5.13 -2.04
CA LEU A 31 -6.50 -3.70 -1.89
C LEU A 31 -7.40 -3.14 -2.99
N GLY A 32 -7.58 -3.88 -4.09
CA GLY A 32 -8.30 -3.40 -5.25
C GLY A 32 -7.40 -2.58 -6.17
N GLU A 33 -7.99 -1.76 -7.05
CA GLU A 33 -7.21 -0.96 -7.98
C GLU A 33 -6.51 0.19 -7.24
N PRO A 34 -5.26 0.50 -7.62
CA PRO A 34 -4.55 1.60 -6.99
C PRO A 34 -5.17 2.95 -7.35
N GLU A 35 -5.06 3.91 -6.44
CA GLU A 35 -5.48 5.28 -6.69
C GLU A 35 -4.60 5.94 -7.73
N TYR A 36 -3.29 5.64 -7.71
CA TYR A 36 -2.34 6.09 -8.72
C TYR A 36 -1.67 4.88 -9.36
N ASP A 37 -1.69 4.82 -10.68
CA ASP A 37 -1.03 3.78 -11.48
C ASP A 37 -0.27 4.45 -12.61
N GLY A 38 0.97 4.84 -12.34
CA GLY A 38 1.83 5.47 -13.33
C GLY A 38 2.79 4.49 -13.98
N ASN A 39 3.19 3.48 -13.29
CA ASN A 39 4.10 2.37 -13.66
C ASN A 39 4.98 2.58 -14.91
N ASP A 40 5.50 3.80 -15.08
CA ASP A 40 6.35 4.15 -16.22
C ASP A 40 7.81 4.33 -15.81
N GLY A 41 8.11 4.26 -14.52
CA GLY A 41 9.46 4.42 -13.99
C GLY A 41 9.95 5.86 -13.96
N GLN A 42 9.11 6.83 -14.27
CA GLN A 42 9.51 8.24 -14.35
C GLN A 42 9.48 8.94 -12.99
N ASP A 43 8.62 8.47 -12.09
CA ASP A 43 8.46 9.06 -10.77
C ASP A 43 9.01 8.16 -9.66
N LYS A 44 9.09 8.71 -8.45
CA LYS A 44 9.50 7.96 -7.26
C LYS A 44 8.50 6.87 -6.90
N VAL A 45 7.25 7.00 -7.35
CA VAL A 45 6.15 6.08 -7.04
C VAL A 45 5.47 5.67 -8.35
N ASN A 46 5.35 4.37 -8.59
CA ASN A 46 4.61 3.84 -9.73
C ASN A 46 3.17 3.52 -9.38
N PHE A 47 2.92 3.05 -8.16
CA PHE A 47 1.59 2.68 -7.67
C PHE A 47 1.37 3.24 -6.28
N GLU A 48 0.14 3.68 -6.00
CA GLU A 48 -0.23 4.10 -4.65
C GLU A 48 -1.67 3.73 -4.36
N TRP A 49 -1.89 3.16 -3.19
CA TRP A 49 -3.22 2.86 -2.66
C TRP A 49 -3.47 3.72 -1.43
N THR A 50 -4.70 4.25 -1.29
CA THR A 50 -5.15 4.95 -0.09
C THR A 50 -6.31 4.15 0.52
N MET A 51 -6.10 3.62 1.71
CA MET A 51 -7.00 2.66 2.33
C MET A 51 -7.31 3.03 3.78
N GLU A 52 -8.20 2.28 4.41
CA GLU A 52 -8.50 2.42 5.84
C GLU A 52 -8.37 1.09 6.55
N THR A 53 -7.91 1.14 7.81
CA THR A 53 -7.97 -0.04 8.69
C THR A 53 -9.41 -0.26 9.15
N ASN A 54 -9.65 -1.39 9.82
CA ASN A 54 -10.96 -1.69 10.40
C ASN A 54 -11.43 -0.64 11.42
N ASP A 55 -10.49 0.09 12.01
CA ASP A 55 -10.80 1.16 12.98
C ASP A 55 -10.95 2.53 12.31
N GLY A 56 -10.81 2.60 10.99
CA GLY A 56 -10.95 3.86 10.27
C GLY A 56 -9.69 4.69 10.17
N ASP A 57 -8.53 4.14 10.52
CA ASP A 57 -7.25 4.84 10.35
C ASP A 57 -6.82 4.78 8.88
N VAL A 58 -6.55 5.95 8.29
CA VAL A 58 -6.10 6.00 6.90
C VAL A 58 -4.64 5.55 6.80
N PHE A 59 -4.34 4.79 5.75
CA PHE A 59 -2.96 4.43 5.43
C PHE A 59 -2.77 4.41 3.92
N THR A 60 -1.52 4.53 3.50
CA THR A 60 -1.14 4.45 2.09
C THR A 60 -0.17 3.29 1.89
N VAL A 61 -0.21 2.69 0.69
CA VAL A 61 0.75 1.67 0.29
C VAL A 61 1.33 2.11 -1.03
N TYR A 62 2.64 2.16 -1.14
CA TYR A 62 3.31 2.65 -2.34
C TYR A 62 4.69 2.03 -2.49
N ASP A 63 5.16 1.92 -3.75
CA ASP A 63 6.55 1.59 -4.04
C ASP A 63 7.39 2.86 -3.90
N TRP A 64 8.68 2.71 -3.63
CA TRP A 64 9.52 3.87 -3.38
C TRP A 64 10.83 3.79 -4.16
N LYS A 65 11.03 4.76 -5.06
CA LYS A 65 12.28 4.96 -5.79
C LYS A 65 12.76 3.75 -6.61
N GLU A 66 11.83 2.97 -7.16
CA GLU A 66 12.20 1.86 -8.06
C GLU A 66 12.73 2.40 -9.40
N TYR A 67 12.21 3.53 -9.85
CA TYR A 67 12.60 4.21 -11.08
C TYR A 67 12.62 3.30 -12.33
N ARG A 68 11.67 2.35 -12.37
CA ARG A 68 11.48 1.43 -13.49
C ARG A 68 10.04 0.93 -13.46
N SER A 69 9.56 0.45 -14.58
CA SER A 69 8.27 -0.22 -14.60
C SER A 69 8.36 -1.51 -13.80
N ILE A 70 7.34 -1.80 -13.01
CA ILE A 70 7.30 -2.97 -12.15
C ILE A 70 6.43 -4.04 -12.83
N ASN A 71 6.97 -5.26 -12.96
CA ASN A 71 6.22 -6.39 -13.45
C ASN A 71 5.19 -6.82 -12.39
N GLU A 72 3.96 -7.11 -12.81
CA GLU A 72 2.89 -7.47 -11.87
C GLU A 72 3.20 -8.70 -11.00
N ASP A 73 4.00 -9.62 -11.50
CA ASP A 73 4.35 -10.84 -10.78
C ASP A 73 5.63 -10.70 -9.95
N GLU A 74 6.27 -9.56 -10.02
CA GLU A 74 7.52 -9.32 -9.31
C GLU A 74 7.26 -8.96 -7.85
N VAL A 75 7.96 -9.62 -6.93
CA VAL A 75 7.89 -9.30 -5.49
C VAL A 75 8.81 -8.12 -5.21
N ILE A 76 8.24 -7.04 -4.70
CA ILE A 76 9.02 -5.87 -4.30
C ILE A 76 8.67 -5.50 -2.86
N GLU A 77 9.42 -4.57 -2.30
CA GLU A 77 9.16 -4.04 -0.97
C GLU A 77 8.26 -2.80 -1.09
N TRP A 78 7.11 -2.84 -0.42
CA TRP A 78 6.16 -1.74 -0.42
C TRP A 78 6.23 -0.99 0.90
N HIS A 79 6.19 0.34 0.83
CA HIS A 79 6.14 1.20 2.00
C HIS A 79 4.70 1.39 2.44
N ILE A 80 4.48 1.43 3.75
CA ILE A 80 3.17 1.73 4.34
C ILE A 80 3.29 3.05 5.07
N GLY A 81 2.49 4.03 4.66
CA GLY A 81 2.44 5.33 5.32
C GLY A 81 1.20 5.46 6.20
N GLY A 82 1.29 6.22 7.27
CA GLY A 82 0.17 6.45 8.17
C GLY A 82 0.45 7.62 9.09
N HIS A 83 -0.54 7.98 9.92
CA HIS A 83 -0.39 9.10 10.84
C HIS A 83 0.51 8.78 12.03
N THR A 84 0.57 7.50 12.41
CA THR A 84 1.40 7.04 13.54
C THR A 84 2.04 5.70 13.19
N LYS A 85 3.08 5.34 13.92
CA LYS A 85 3.71 4.03 13.76
C LYS A 85 2.73 2.91 14.08
N SER A 86 1.92 3.10 15.12
CA SER A 86 0.90 2.12 15.52
C SER A 86 -0.10 1.87 14.39
N ALA A 87 -0.56 2.94 13.72
CA ALA A 87 -1.48 2.81 12.59
C ALA A 87 -0.85 2.04 11.43
N THR A 88 0.44 2.29 11.11
CA THR A 88 1.12 1.58 10.03
C THR A 88 1.34 0.11 10.36
N GLU A 89 1.66 -0.22 11.61
CA GLU A 89 1.82 -1.61 12.03
C GLU A 89 0.50 -2.37 11.96
N LYS A 90 -0.59 -1.72 12.36
CA LYS A 90 -1.92 -2.32 12.25
C LYS A 90 -2.31 -2.54 10.79
N ALA A 91 -2.04 -1.55 9.93
CA ALA A 91 -2.30 -1.68 8.50
C ALA A 91 -1.52 -2.86 7.90
N LYS A 92 -0.26 -2.99 8.26
CA LYS A 92 0.57 -4.12 7.83
C LYS A 92 -0.03 -5.46 8.25
N TYR A 93 -0.49 -5.55 9.50
CA TYR A 93 -1.14 -6.76 10.00
C TYR A 93 -2.39 -7.08 9.18
N GLU A 94 -3.25 -6.10 8.94
CA GLU A 94 -4.49 -6.30 8.19
C GLU A 94 -4.22 -6.72 6.74
N ILE A 95 -3.21 -6.12 6.10
CA ILE A 95 -2.82 -6.52 4.74
C ILE A 95 -2.34 -7.97 4.73
N ARG A 96 -1.49 -8.35 5.66
CA ARG A 96 -0.96 -9.72 5.73
C ARG A 96 -2.07 -10.73 5.97
N GLU A 97 -3.02 -10.41 6.85
CA GLU A 97 -4.18 -11.27 7.08
C GLU A 97 -5.03 -11.41 5.81
N ALA A 98 -5.25 -10.33 5.08
CA ALA A 98 -6.00 -10.35 3.83
C ALA A 98 -5.31 -11.22 2.79
N ILE A 99 -3.99 -11.15 2.68
CA ILE A 99 -3.20 -11.98 1.75
C ILE A 99 -3.38 -13.47 2.08
N ILE A 100 -3.34 -13.81 3.37
CA ILE A 100 -3.50 -15.20 3.81
C ILE A 100 -4.92 -15.72 3.53
N LYS A 101 -5.93 -14.89 3.74
CA LYS A 101 -7.34 -15.27 3.59
C LYS A 101 -7.82 -15.27 2.13
N CYS A 102 -7.19 -14.51 1.30
CA CYS A 102 -7.49 -14.45 -0.11
C CYS A 102 -6.53 -15.29 -0.91
#